data_758c7e3e374d426039b5af16b949f67b
#
_entry.id   758c7e3e374d426039b5af16b949f67b
#
_cell.length_a   1.000
_cell.length_b   1.000
_cell.length_c   1.000
_cell.angle_alpha   90.00
_cell.angle_beta   90.00
_cell.angle_gamma   90.00
#
_symmetry.space_group_name_H-M   'P 1'
#
loop_
_entity.id
_entity.type
_entity.pdbx_description
1 polymer ?
#
loop_
_entity_poly.entity_id
_entity_poly.type
_entity_poly.pdbx_seq_one_letter_code
_entity_poly.pdbx_strand_id
1 'polypeptide(L)'
;MGFATNAIHVGQEPDPSTGAVVTPIYQTSTYVYEELGKTKGGYDYARTNHPNRKALERTLAKLEGGHAAYVFTSGMAAIDAVFRLLRPGDHIVLCWAPACGV
;
A
#
# COMPACT_ATOMS: atom_id res chain seq x y z
N MET A 1 -19.73 -7.94 1.99
CA MET A 1 -19.26 -8.50 0.71
C MET A 1 -18.33 -9.67 0.98
N GLY A 2 -18.36 -10.73 0.15
CA GLY A 2 -17.48 -11.89 0.30
C GLY A 2 -16.02 -11.58 -0.07
N PHE A 3 -15.09 -12.50 0.28
CA PHE A 3 -13.66 -12.36 0.00
C PHE A 3 -13.36 -12.06 -1.48
N ALA A 4 -13.94 -12.83 -2.40
CA ALA A 4 -13.72 -12.64 -3.84
C ALA A 4 -14.19 -11.27 -4.34
N THR A 5 -15.32 -10.78 -3.86
CA THR A 5 -15.84 -9.45 -4.20
C THR A 5 -14.90 -8.35 -3.66
N ASN A 6 -14.43 -8.50 -2.43
CA ASN A 6 -13.49 -7.56 -1.83
C ASN A 6 -12.16 -7.51 -2.59
N ALA A 7 -11.65 -8.66 -3.05
CA ALA A 7 -10.41 -8.74 -3.82
C ALA A 7 -10.45 -7.97 -5.15
N ILE A 8 -11.65 -7.83 -5.72
CA ILE A 8 -11.83 -7.16 -7.02
C ILE A 8 -12.17 -5.67 -6.86
N HIS A 9 -12.99 -5.33 -5.87
CA HIS A 9 -13.61 -3.99 -5.82
C HIS A 9 -13.01 -3.04 -4.77
N VAL A 10 -12.48 -3.56 -3.67
CA VAL A 10 -11.95 -2.69 -2.61
C VAL A 10 -10.68 -1.99 -3.06
N GLY A 11 -10.62 -0.67 -2.87
CA GLY A 11 -9.49 0.16 -3.28
C GLY A 11 -9.47 0.49 -4.78
N GLN A 12 -10.47 0.04 -5.52
CA GLN A 12 -10.63 0.28 -6.96
C GLN A 12 -11.98 0.92 -7.26
N GLU A 13 -12.28 2.03 -6.57
CA GLU A 13 -13.45 2.82 -6.89
C GLU A 13 -13.30 3.40 -8.32
N PRO A 14 -14.40 3.51 -9.09
CA PRO A 14 -14.35 4.09 -10.43
C PRO A 14 -13.70 5.47 -10.42
N ASP A 15 -12.81 5.70 -11.40
CA ASP A 15 -12.12 6.97 -11.56
C ASP A 15 -13.14 8.10 -11.81
N PRO A 16 -13.16 9.15 -10.99
CA PRO A 16 -14.17 10.21 -11.10
C PRO A 16 -14.04 11.06 -12.36
N SER A 17 -12.88 11.06 -13.01
CA SER A 17 -12.62 11.85 -14.21
C SER A 17 -13.01 11.11 -15.50
N THR A 18 -12.86 9.80 -15.54
CA THR A 18 -13.04 8.97 -16.73
C THR A 18 -14.13 7.91 -16.59
N GLY A 19 -14.52 7.57 -15.35
CA GLY A 19 -15.40 6.45 -15.06
C GLY A 19 -14.74 5.08 -15.21
N ALA A 20 -13.41 5.01 -15.32
CA ALA A 20 -12.68 3.76 -15.42
C ALA A 20 -12.95 2.89 -14.19
N VAL A 21 -13.39 1.64 -14.40
CA VAL A 21 -13.77 0.72 -13.32
C VAL A 21 -12.58 0.02 -12.64
N VAL A 22 -11.41 0.13 -13.21
CA VAL A 22 -10.14 -0.36 -12.67
C VAL A 22 -9.22 0.83 -12.52
N THR A 23 -8.43 0.85 -11.43
CA THR A 23 -7.47 1.93 -11.19
C THR A 23 -6.53 2.10 -12.40
N PRO A 24 -6.49 3.27 -13.06
CA PRO A 24 -5.56 3.52 -14.16
C PRO A 24 -4.10 3.32 -13.73
N ILE A 25 -3.23 3.01 -14.67
CA ILE A 25 -1.79 2.97 -14.44
C ILE A 25 -1.26 4.41 -14.47
N TYR A 26 -0.89 4.93 -13.31
CA TYR A 26 -0.29 6.26 -13.17
C TYR A 26 1.22 6.17 -13.40
N GLN A 27 1.64 6.32 -14.62
CA GLN A 27 3.06 6.30 -14.99
C GLN A 27 3.67 7.72 -14.84
N THR A 28 3.80 8.16 -13.60
CA THR A 28 4.32 9.49 -13.26
C THR A 28 5.16 9.45 -11.98
N SER A 29 6.03 10.46 -11.81
CA SER A 29 6.84 10.63 -10.60
C SER A 29 6.36 11.78 -9.72
N THR A 30 5.92 12.90 -10.31
CA THR A 30 5.56 14.13 -9.62
C THR A 30 4.12 14.52 -9.87
N TYR A 31 3.54 15.24 -8.92
CA TYR A 31 2.17 15.72 -8.97
C TYR A 31 2.12 17.23 -8.75
N VAL A 32 1.09 17.88 -9.29
CA VAL A 32 0.90 19.34 -9.17
C VAL A 32 0.46 19.69 -7.76
N TYR A 33 1.04 20.75 -7.22
CA TYR A 33 0.55 21.41 -6.02
C TYR A 33 -0.52 22.43 -6.40
N GLU A 34 -1.61 22.48 -5.65
CA GLU A 34 -2.63 23.54 -5.81
C GLU A 34 -2.13 24.85 -5.22
N GLU A 35 -1.44 24.76 -4.08
CA GLU A 35 -0.81 25.87 -3.36
C GLU A 35 0.45 25.36 -2.65
N LEU A 36 1.28 26.24 -2.13
CA LEU A 36 2.47 25.86 -1.37
C LEU A 36 2.09 24.96 -0.17
N GLY A 37 2.60 23.74 -0.16
CA GLY A 37 2.30 22.73 0.87
C GLY A 37 0.94 22.05 0.75
N LYS A 38 0.12 22.37 -0.28
CA LYS A 38 -1.18 21.75 -0.50
C LYS A 38 -1.17 20.94 -1.79
N THR A 39 -1.22 19.65 -1.66
CA THR A 39 -1.21 18.69 -2.78
C THR A 39 -2.63 18.36 -3.24
N LYS A 40 -2.80 18.14 -4.54
CA LYS A 40 -4.07 17.64 -5.09
C LYS A 40 -4.25 16.16 -4.74
N GLY A 41 -5.32 15.83 -4.03
CA GLY A 41 -5.63 14.44 -3.66
C GLY A 41 -4.63 13.77 -2.70
N GLY A 42 -3.70 14.52 -2.10
CA GLY A 42 -2.69 13.99 -1.18
C GLY A 42 -1.47 13.37 -1.88
N TYR A 43 -1.30 13.60 -3.18
CA TYR A 43 -0.16 13.10 -3.96
C TYR A 43 0.81 14.22 -4.27
N ASP A 44 2.09 14.00 -3.99
CA ASP A 44 3.20 14.90 -4.26
C ASP A 44 4.27 14.23 -5.13
N TYR A 45 4.70 13.06 -4.72
CA TYR A 45 5.75 12.31 -5.38
C TYR A 45 5.50 10.79 -5.25
N ALA A 46 5.73 10.04 -6.34
CA ALA A 46 5.40 8.62 -6.42
C ALA A 46 6.10 7.74 -5.38
N ARG A 47 7.28 8.13 -4.91
CA ARG A 47 8.04 7.41 -3.86
C ARG A 47 7.35 7.52 -2.50
N THR A 48 6.81 8.70 -2.18
CA THR A 48 6.10 8.95 -0.92
C THR A 48 4.67 8.40 -0.98
N ASN A 49 3.94 8.73 -2.03
CA ASN A 49 2.54 8.30 -2.18
C ASN A 49 2.18 8.11 -3.65
N HIS A 50 1.46 7.02 -3.98
CA HIS A 50 1.14 6.67 -5.36
C HIS A 50 -0.25 6.03 -5.45
N PRO A 51 -1.13 6.43 -6.41
CA PRO A 51 -2.49 5.89 -6.47
C PRO A 51 -2.56 4.38 -6.63
N ASN A 52 -1.76 3.78 -7.51
CA ASN A 52 -1.76 2.32 -7.69
C ASN A 52 -1.30 1.57 -6.43
N ARG A 53 -0.26 2.08 -5.72
CA ARG A 53 0.17 1.50 -4.46
C ARG A 53 -0.91 1.61 -3.40
N LYS A 54 -1.59 2.75 -3.30
CA LYS A 54 -2.70 2.95 -2.37
C LYS A 54 -3.88 2.02 -2.65
N ALA A 55 -4.21 1.78 -3.91
CA ALA A 55 -5.24 0.81 -4.28
C ALA A 55 -4.89 -0.58 -3.74
N LEU A 56 -3.67 -1.06 -3.98
CA LEU A 56 -3.18 -2.35 -3.48
C LEU A 56 -3.18 -2.42 -1.95
N GLU A 57 -2.67 -1.41 -1.27
CA GLU A 57 -2.64 -1.33 0.20
C GLU A 57 -4.05 -1.43 0.80
N ARG A 58 -5.03 -0.73 0.24
CA ARG A 58 -6.44 -0.81 0.68
C ARG A 58 -7.03 -2.21 0.49
N THR A 59 -6.79 -2.81 -0.69
CA THR A 59 -7.26 -4.17 -0.97
C THR A 59 -6.68 -5.17 0.03
N LEU A 60 -5.36 -5.17 0.23
CA LEU A 60 -4.68 -6.08 1.15
C LEU A 60 -5.15 -5.89 2.60
N ALA A 61 -5.23 -4.65 3.08
CA ALA A 61 -5.74 -4.38 4.42
C ALA A 61 -7.14 -4.96 4.63
N LYS A 62 -8.02 -4.82 3.64
CA LYS A 62 -9.38 -5.35 3.73
C LYS A 62 -9.43 -6.87 3.70
N LEU A 63 -8.63 -7.52 2.86
CA LEU A 63 -8.61 -8.98 2.72
C LEU A 63 -8.05 -9.66 3.98
N GLU A 64 -7.02 -9.07 4.59
CA GLU A 64 -6.38 -9.57 5.80
C GLU A 64 -7.10 -9.13 7.10
N GLY A 65 -8.18 -8.34 7.00
CA GLY A 65 -8.89 -7.81 8.17
C GLY A 65 -8.03 -6.83 8.99
N GLY A 66 -6.98 -6.28 8.39
CA GLY A 66 -6.06 -5.33 9.01
C GLY A 66 -6.59 -3.89 9.00
N HIS A 67 -6.05 -3.06 9.88
CA HIS A 67 -6.34 -1.63 9.91
C HIS A 67 -5.69 -0.91 8.72
N ALA A 68 -4.48 -1.31 8.34
CA ALA A 68 -3.74 -0.77 7.20
C ALA A 68 -2.81 -1.85 6.64
N ALA A 69 -2.39 -1.67 5.39
CA ALA A 69 -1.31 -2.42 4.77
C ALA A 69 -0.31 -1.45 4.13
N TYR A 70 0.94 -1.83 4.08
CA TYR A 70 2.03 -1.06 3.49
C TYR A 70 2.83 -1.93 2.54
N VAL A 71 3.06 -1.43 1.34
CA VAL A 71 3.81 -2.11 0.29
C VAL A 71 5.24 -1.58 0.24
N PHE A 72 6.19 -2.50 0.23
CA PHE A 72 7.63 -2.23 0.16
C PHE A 72 8.24 -2.77 -1.13
N THR A 73 9.41 -2.30 -1.49
CA THR A 73 10.13 -2.72 -2.70
C THR A 73 10.77 -4.09 -2.57
N SER A 74 10.90 -4.61 -1.35
CA SER A 74 11.43 -5.95 -1.08
C SER A 74 10.86 -6.53 0.22
N GLY A 75 10.88 -7.87 0.34
CA GLY A 75 10.50 -8.56 1.57
C GLY A 75 11.38 -8.16 2.75
N MET A 76 12.68 -7.97 2.54
CA MET A 76 13.58 -7.51 3.60
C MET A 76 13.25 -6.11 4.11
N ALA A 77 12.83 -5.20 3.23
CA ALA A 77 12.36 -3.87 3.65
C ALA A 77 11.08 -3.96 4.49
N ALA A 78 10.17 -4.87 4.14
CA ALA A 78 8.96 -5.11 4.92
C ALA A 78 9.29 -5.70 6.31
N ILE A 79 10.21 -6.67 6.38
CA ILE A 79 10.68 -7.26 7.64
C ILE A 79 11.36 -6.21 8.53
N ASP A 80 12.24 -5.39 7.96
CA ASP A 80 12.90 -4.29 8.70
C ASP A 80 11.86 -3.31 9.27
N ALA A 81 10.83 -2.98 8.49
CA ALA A 81 9.74 -2.11 8.97
C ALA A 81 9.00 -2.71 10.19
N VAL A 82 8.78 -4.03 10.20
CA VAL A 82 8.18 -4.72 11.35
C VAL A 82 9.11 -4.65 12.57
N PHE A 83 10.41 -4.89 12.38
CA PHE A 83 11.37 -4.82 13.49
C PHE A 83 11.49 -3.44 14.11
N ARG A 84 11.27 -2.37 13.33
CA ARG A 84 11.26 -0.99 13.86
C ARG A 84 10.10 -0.68 14.82
N LEU A 85 9.08 -1.54 14.89
CA LEU A 85 8.02 -1.44 15.89
C LEU A 85 8.44 -1.94 17.28
N LEU A 86 9.54 -2.67 17.35
CA LEU A 86 10.05 -3.30 18.56
C LEU A 86 11.00 -2.37 19.30
N ARG A 87 11.06 -2.55 20.62
CA ARG A 87 11.93 -1.79 21.53
C ARG A 87 12.99 -2.73 22.13
N PRO A 88 14.12 -2.18 22.61
CA PRO A 88 15.08 -2.97 23.38
C PRO A 88 14.42 -3.70 24.54
N GLY A 89 14.59 -5.03 24.59
CA GLY A 89 13.95 -5.88 25.60
C GLY A 89 12.69 -6.63 25.12
N ASP A 90 12.14 -6.29 23.96
CA ASP A 90 11.03 -7.04 23.38
C ASP A 90 11.49 -8.41 22.89
N HIS A 91 10.58 -9.38 22.98
CA HIS A 91 10.85 -10.77 22.62
C HIS A 91 10.22 -11.09 21.27
N ILE A 92 11.02 -11.68 20.36
CA ILE A 92 10.58 -12.14 19.04
C ILE A 92 10.74 -13.64 18.95
N VAL A 93 9.75 -14.31 18.39
CA VAL A 93 9.84 -15.72 17.99
C VAL A 93 9.91 -15.76 16.47
N LEU A 94 11.02 -16.28 15.95
CA LEU A 94 11.23 -16.49 14.52
C LEU A 94 11.25 -18.00 14.24
N CYS A 95 10.50 -18.43 13.23
CA CYS A 95 10.66 -19.77 12.72
C CYS A 95 11.79 -19.79 11.69
N TRP A 96 12.73 -20.71 11.84
CA TRP A 96 13.74 -20.99 10.83
C TRP A 96 13.11 -21.86 9.74
N ALA A 97 12.75 -21.27 8.61
CA ALA A 97 12.37 -22.03 7.43
C ALA A 97 13.35 -21.75 6.30
N PRO A 98 14.14 -22.72 5.86
CA PRO A 98 15.03 -22.56 4.71
C PRO A 98 14.28 -22.37 3.37
N ALA A 99 12.96 -22.45 3.40
CA ALA A 99 12.09 -22.36 2.23
C ALA A 99 11.54 -20.96 1.95
N CYS A 100 11.88 -19.96 2.72
CA CYS A 100 11.63 -18.58 2.31
C CYS A 100 12.63 -18.21 1.23
N GLY A 101 12.41 -18.72 0.01
CA GLY A 101 13.11 -18.28 -1.18
C GLY A 101 12.74 -16.83 -1.47
N VAL A 102 13.27 -15.92 -0.71
CA VAL A 102 13.23 -14.47 -0.93
C VAL A 102 14.67 -14.00 -1.01
#